data_df1a8311abcfbefc1e3c57a25f902c1e
#
_entry.id   df1a8311abcfbefc1e3c57a25f902c1e
#
_cell.length_a   1.000
_cell.length_b   1.000
_cell.length_c   1.000
_cell.angle_alpha   90.00
_cell.angle_beta   90.00
_cell.angle_gamma   90.00
#
_symmetry.space_group_name_H-M   'P 1'
#
loop_
_entity.id
_entity.type
_entity.pdbx_description
1 polymer ?
#
loop_
_entity_poly.entity_id
_entity_poly.type
_entity_poly.pdbx_seq_one_letter_code
_entity_poly.pdbx_strand_id
1 'polypeptide(L)'
;ELDRYEAEAAAAALRAKSFPAVKKAEEIESNGKKLAKLRRENKSLHYQLNYLKDTVPWLEEFITLPPAQAYVAETAAAVEDEYNLYREWLDPDEWKALAPIEKFQIALNRYRENCIHGSPTKTAWAACIEYERYIGYRYEQNGFSVRYTGATDGLGDLGRDLIAQKEGRTLIVQCKRWNAHKTIHEKHIFQLYGTLEKYRFEHPQEQCIGVFISTAELSPIAKDAANFFEIETRVIPYSAEYPMIKCNIAANGERIYHLPMDQQYDRVAIETEKGECYTETVAEAESLGFRRAKKWNPDNQNRGDRDAHLQNQ
;
A
#
# COMPACT_ATOMS: atom_id res chain seq x y z
N GLU A 1 10.68 28.73 20.94
CA GLU A 1 10.90 30.08 21.44
C GLU A 1 11.92 30.85 20.60
N LEU A 2 13.02 30.20 20.17
CA LEU A 2 14.05 30.82 19.33
C LEU A 2 13.47 31.39 18.03
N ASP A 3 12.65 30.60 17.31
CA ASP A 3 12.03 31.06 16.06
C ASP A 3 11.10 32.25 16.23
N ARG A 4 10.41 32.30 17.36
CA ARG A 4 9.57 33.45 17.70
C ARG A 4 10.41 34.70 17.93
N TYR A 5 11.50 34.55 18.66
CA TYR A 5 12.43 35.65 18.95
C TYR A 5 13.11 36.18 17.68
N GLU A 6 13.59 35.30 16.82
CA GLU A 6 14.17 35.64 15.53
C GLU A 6 13.20 36.37 14.61
N ALA A 7 11.95 35.87 14.54
CA ALA A 7 10.90 36.50 13.74
C ALA A 7 10.51 37.88 14.31
N GLU A 8 10.42 38.04 15.63
CA GLU A 8 10.12 39.32 16.29
C GLU A 8 11.26 40.33 16.04
N ALA A 9 12.54 39.89 16.10
CA ALA A 9 13.68 40.74 15.81
C ALA A 9 13.72 41.19 14.34
N ALA A 10 13.48 40.26 13.39
CA ALA A 10 13.41 40.61 11.97
C ALA A 10 12.23 41.55 11.64
N ALA A 11 11.07 41.32 12.27
CA ALA A 11 9.91 42.19 12.13
C ALA A 11 10.16 43.61 12.69
N ALA A 12 10.85 43.73 13.84
CA ALA A 12 11.23 45.02 14.41
C ALA A 12 12.15 45.81 13.49
N ALA A 13 13.16 45.15 12.89
CA ALA A 13 14.06 45.78 11.93
C ALA A 13 13.35 46.28 10.66
N LEU A 14 12.29 45.60 10.20
CA LEU A 14 11.48 46.02 9.04
C LEU A 14 10.50 47.13 9.36
N ARG A 15 9.93 47.17 10.58
CA ARG A 15 9.02 48.26 11.02
C ARG A 15 9.74 49.63 11.10
N ALA A 16 11.02 49.65 11.26
CA ALA A 16 11.83 50.89 11.26
C ALA A 16 12.01 51.51 9.85
N LYS A 17 11.49 50.85 8.80
CA LYS A 17 11.64 51.28 7.40
C LYS A 17 10.33 51.90 6.86
N SER A 18 10.01 51.77 5.61
CA SER A 18 8.83 52.33 4.96
C SER A 18 7.56 51.43 5.08
N PHE A 19 6.36 52.00 4.78
CA PHE A 19 5.07 51.34 4.93
C PHE A 19 4.97 49.89 4.33
N PRO A 20 5.51 49.58 3.13
CA PRO A 20 5.50 48.22 2.65
C PRO A 20 6.27 47.23 3.53
N ALA A 21 7.34 47.72 4.20
CA ALA A 21 8.15 46.91 5.13
C ALA A 21 7.39 46.59 6.42
N VAL A 22 6.49 47.44 6.88
CA VAL A 22 5.66 47.19 8.07
C VAL A 22 4.73 45.99 7.84
N LYS A 23 4.06 45.94 6.70
CA LYS A 23 3.20 44.81 6.34
C LYS A 23 3.95 43.48 6.26
N LYS A 24 5.16 43.52 5.69
CA LYS A 24 6.07 42.35 5.64
C LYS A 24 6.55 41.92 7.03
N ALA A 25 6.77 42.90 7.93
CA ALA A 25 7.13 42.63 9.31
C ALA A 25 6.01 41.86 10.06
N GLU A 26 4.75 42.26 9.88
CA GLU A 26 3.60 41.60 10.49
C GLU A 26 3.45 40.14 9.98
N GLU A 27 3.66 39.94 8.69
CA GLU A 27 3.65 38.61 8.08
C GLU A 27 4.76 37.71 8.67
N ILE A 28 5.98 38.18 8.77
CA ILE A 28 7.12 37.47 9.34
C ILE A 28 6.85 37.11 10.81
N GLU A 29 6.37 38.05 11.61
CA GLU A 29 6.04 37.82 13.02
C GLU A 29 4.93 36.77 13.18
N SER A 30 3.87 36.86 12.36
CA SER A 30 2.78 35.88 12.33
C SER A 30 3.29 34.48 11.99
N ASN A 31 4.12 34.37 10.94
CA ASN A 31 4.69 33.09 10.51
C ASN A 31 5.65 32.52 11.55
N GLY A 32 6.46 33.36 12.23
CA GLY A 32 7.30 32.93 13.33
C GLY A 32 6.52 32.37 14.51
N LYS A 33 5.39 33.01 14.89
CA LYS A 33 4.48 32.48 15.92
C LYS A 33 3.87 31.12 15.52
N LYS A 34 3.43 30.98 14.26
CA LYS A 34 2.90 29.72 13.72
C LYS A 34 3.98 28.62 13.74
N LEU A 35 5.19 28.95 13.29
CA LEU A 35 6.29 27.98 13.26
C LEU A 35 6.68 27.53 14.66
N ALA A 36 6.79 28.45 15.63
CA ALA A 36 7.07 28.11 17.01
C ALA A 36 5.97 27.24 17.65
N LYS A 37 4.70 27.47 17.29
CA LYS A 37 3.58 26.61 17.72
C LYS A 37 3.72 25.21 17.13
N LEU A 38 3.91 25.08 15.83
CA LEU A 38 4.05 23.80 15.13
C LEU A 38 5.24 22.99 15.64
N ARG A 39 6.38 23.65 15.94
CA ARG A 39 7.55 22.96 16.53
C ARG A 39 7.27 22.44 17.93
N ARG A 40 6.49 23.15 18.76
CA ARG A 40 6.08 22.67 20.08
C ARG A 40 5.14 21.47 19.97
N GLU A 41 4.16 21.55 19.07
CA GLU A 41 3.23 20.45 18.81
C GLU A 41 3.98 19.21 18.29
N ASN A 42 4.90 19.40 17.34
CA ASN A 42 5.75 18.33 16.82
C ASN A 42 6.60 17.68 17.93
N LYS A 43 7.24 18.49 18.78
CA LYS A 43 8.01 17.98 19.93
C LYS A 43 7.15 17.18 20.89
N SER A 44 5.93 17.65 21.16
CA SER A 44 4.96 16.92 22.02
C SER A 44 4.56 15.59 21.40
N LEU A 45 4.26 15.58 20.09
CA LEU A 45 3.92 14.35 19.36
C LEU A 45 5.08 13.35 19.34
N HIS A 46 6.31 13.82 19.11
CA HIS A 46 7.51 12.97 19.20
C HIS A 46 7.70 12.37 20.58
N TYR A 47 7.47 13.15 21.65
CA TYR A 47 7.54 12.64 23.01
C TYR A 47 6.48 11.55 23.26
N GLN A 48 5.23 11.80 22.84
CA GLN A 48 4.15 10.82 22.96
C GLN A 48 4.44 9.56 22.15
N LEU A 49 4.96 9.71 20.93
CA LEU A 49 5.35 8.60 20.09
C LEU A 49 6.46 7.75 20.71
N ASN A 50 7.51 8.40 21.24
CA ASN A 50 8.60 7.70 21.92
C ASN A 50 8.09 6.99 23.19
N TYR A 51 7.22 7.63 23.96
CA TYR A 51 6.61 7.01 25.13
C TYR A 51 5.80 5.77 24.76
N LEU A 52 5.03 5.85 23.66
CA LEU A 52 4.28 4.70 23.15
C LEU A 52 5.20 3.58 22.67
N LYS A 53 6.31 3.91 21.97
CA LYS A 53 7.30 2.95 21.50
C LYS A 53 7.98 2.23 22.68
N ASP A 54 8.31 2.96 23.74
CA ASP A 54 8.94 2.39 24.93
C ASP A 54 7.95 1.52 25.73
N THR A 55 6.68 1.92 25.80
CA THR A 55 5.65 1.21 26.56
C THR A 55 5.08 0.02 25.79
N VAL A 56 5.04 0.11 24.46
CA VAL A 56 4.47 -0.88 23.55
C VAL A 56 5.45 -1.12 22.39
N PRO A 57 6.58 -1.83 22.64
CA PRO A 57 7.67 -1.99 21.64
C PRO A 57 7.22 -2.59 20.31
N TRP A 58 6.17 -3.43 20.29
CA TRP A 58 5.61 -3.99 19.06
C TRP A 58 4.91 -2.94 18.19
N LEU A 59 4.59 -1.76 18.73
CA LEU A 59 3.98 -0.67 17.98
C LEU A 59 4.94 -0.08 16.92
N GLU A 60 6.26 -0.22 17.08
CA GLU A 60 7.24 0.21 16.07
C GLU A 60 7.06 -0.50 14.72
N GLU A 61 6.56 -1.72 14.75
CA GLU A 61 6.30 -2.48 13.51
C GLU A 61 5.07 -1.95 12.75
N PHE A 62 4.16 -1.26 13.45
CA PHE A 62 2.97 -0.63 12.87
C PHE A 62 3.17 0.86 12.55
N ILE A 63 4.12 1.52 13.22
CA ILE A 63 4.39 2.96 13.02
C ILE A 63 5.44 3.20 11.91
N THR A 64 5.71 2.28 11.04
CA THR A 64 6.20 2.66 9.72
C THR A 64 5.02 3.31 8.99
N LEU A 65 4.70 4.54 9.41
CA LEU A 65 3.77 5.39 8.68
C LEU A 65 4.21 5.41 7.22
N PRO A 66 3.29 5.11 6.27
CA PRO A 66 3.58 5.43 4.89
C PRO A 66 3.98 6.91 4.86
N PRO A 67 4.98 7.29 4.06
CA PRO A 67 5.35 8.69 3.94
C PRO A 67 4.07 9.49 3.68
N ALA A 68 3.95 10.65 4.34
CA ALA A 68 2.74 11.51 4.29
C ALA A 68 2.21 11.79 2.87
N GLN A 69 3.02 11.53 1.85
CA GLN A 69 2.66 11.53 0.43
C GLN A 69 1.59 10.49 0.03
N ALA A 70 1.47 9.36 0.74
CA ALA A 70 0.44 8.37 0.42
C ALA A 70 -0.98 8.84 0.84
N TYR A 71 -1.06 9.62 1.92
CA TYR A 71 -2.35 10.14 2.41
C TYR A 71 -2.81 11.41 1.69
N VAL A 72 -1.89 12.21 1.16
CA VAL A 72 -2.19 13.42 0.36
C VAL A 72 -2.56 13.07 -1.08
N ALA A 73 -2.13 11.90 -1.56
CA ALA A 73 -2.42 11.44 -2.92
C ALA A 73 -3.92 11.17 -3.18
N GLU A 74 -4.71 10.81 -2.16
CA GLU A 74 -6.15 10.56 -2.35
C GLU A 74 -6.96 11.84 -2.57
N THR A 75 -6.53 12.98 -2.03
CA THR A 75 -7.29 14.24 -2.12
C THR A 75 -6.81 15.20 -3.22
N ALA A 76 -5.56 15.06 -3.68
CA ALA A 76 -4.99 15.93 -4.73
C ALA A 76 -4.94 15.25 -6.12
N ALA A 77 -5.16 13.95 -6.21
CA ALA A 77 -4.90 13.15 -7.41
C ALA A 77 -5.99 13.19 -8.49
N ALA A 78 -7.03 14.00 -8.35
CA ALA A 78 -8.09 14.06 -9.35
C ALA A 78 -7.68 14.66 -10.72
N VAL A 79 -6.47 15.23 -10.83
CA VAL A 79 -5.97 15.91 -12.03
C VAL A 79 -4.52 15.55 -12.38
N GLU A 80 -3.98 14.45 -11.83
CA GLU A 80 -2.63 14.08 -12.20
C GLU A 80 -2.59 13.27 -13.51
N ASP A 81 -1.70 13.70 -14.41
CA ASP A 81 -1.38 13.05 -15.68
C ASP A 81 -0.98 11.58 -15.45
N GLU A 82 -1.29 10.70 -16.38
CA GLU A 82 -0.91 9.27 -16.34
C GLU A 82 0.60 9.08 -16.08
N TYR A 83 1.42 10.02 -16.53
CA TYR A 83 2.86 10.05 -16.27
C TYR A 83 3.20 10.03 -14.77
N ASN A 84 2.40 10.63 -13.91
CA ASN A 84 2.71 10.69 -12.47
C ASN A 84 2.82 9.30 -11.81
N LEU A 85 2.10 8.31 -12.32
CA LEU A 85 2.19 6.91 -11.86
C LEU A 85 3.53 6.26 -12.25
N TYR A 86 4.17 6.76 -13.29
CA TYR A 86 5.36 6.19 -13.90
C TYR A 86 6.63 7.02 -13.69
N ARG A 87 6.51 8.24 -13.13
CA ARG A 87 7.64 9.19 -12.94
C ARG A 87 8.82 8.62 -12.13
N GLU A 88 8.56 7.61 -11.32
CA GLU A 88 9.59 6.89 -10.55
C GLU A 88 10.37 5.91 -11.45
N TRP A 89 9.74 5.47 -12.55
CA TRP A 89 10.23 4.40 -13.41
C TRP A 89 10.69 4.90 -14.77
N LEU A 90 10.18 6.05 -15.23
CA LEU A 90 10.49 6.66 -16.54
C LEU A 90 10.71 8.16 -16.35
N ASP A 91 11.72 8.71 -17.06
CA ASP A 91 11.87 10.15 -17.12
C ASP A 91 10.88 10.79 -18.14
N PRO A 92 10.68 12.14 -18.11
CA PRO A 92 9.72 12.80 -18.97
C PRO A 92 10.02 12.65 -20.47
N ASP A 93 11.28 12.51 -20.85
CA ASP A 93 11.69 12.41 -22.26
C ASP A 93 11.44 10.98 -22.77
N GLU A 94 11.78 9.96 -21.96
CA GLU A 94 11.40 8.57 -22.22
C GLU A 94 9.88 8.41 -22.36
N TRP A 95 9.11 9.02 -21.43
CA TRP A 95 7.65 8.95 -21.47
C TRP A 95 7.06 9.49 -22.78
N LYS A 96 7.63 10.55 -23.33
CA LYS A 96 7.19 11.16 -24.59
C LYS A 96 7.65 10.41 -25.85
N ALA A 97 8.85 9.84 -25.80
CA ALA A 97 9.49 9.23 -26.96
C ALA A 97 9.04 7.79 -27.24
N LEU A 98 8.70 7.04 -26.18
CA LEU A 98 8.40 5.61 -26.29
C LEU A 98 6.94 5.35 -26.72
N ALA A 99 6.75 4.29 -27.50
CA ALA A 99 5.42 3.76 -27.80
C ALA A 99 4.72 3.22 -26.52
N PRO A 100 3.38 3.19 -26.45
CA PRO A 100 2.67 2.77 -25.24
C PRO A 100 3.12 1.41 -24.68
N ILE A 101 3.23 0.38 -25.50
CA ILE A 101 3.67 -0.96 -25.07
C ILE A 101 5.09 -0.92 -24.50
N GLU A 102 5.99 -0.21 -25.17
CA GLU A 102 7.39 -0.11 -24.75
C GLU A 102 7.55 0.60 -23.42
N LYS A 103 6.87 1.75 -23.23
CA LYS A 103 6.96 2.50 -21.97
C LYS A 103 6.44 1.70 -20.77
N PHE A 104 5.33 0.99 -20.95
CA PHE A 104 4.77 0.17 -19.88
C PHE A 104 5.65 -1.04 -19.57
N GLN A 105 6.25 -1.65 -20.59
CA GLN A 105 7.16 -2.76 -20.39
C GLN A 105 8.45 -2.32 -19.70
N ILE A 106 9.03 -1.18 -20.07
CA ILE A 106 10.24 -0.64 -19.44
C ILE A 106 9.97 -0.30 -17.98
N ALA A 107 8.85 0.36 -17.69
CA ALA A 107 8.46 0.67 -16.31
C ALA A 107 8.30 -0.60 -15.48
N LEU A 108 7.64 -1.64 -16.00
CA LEU A 108 7.49 -2.93 -15.35
C LEU A 108 8.85 -3.61 -15.09
N ASN A 109 9.76 -3.58 -16.07
CA ASN A 109 11.08 -4.17 -15.92
C ASN A 109 11.88 -3.48 -14.81
N ARG A 110 11.87 -2.15 -14.77
CA ARG A 110 12.54 -1.35 -13.72
C ARG A 110 11.92 -1.59 -12.35
N TYR A 111 10.59 -1.71 -12.29
CA TYR A 111 9.90 -2.11 -11.05
C TYR A 111 10.36 -3.50 -10.59
N ARG A 112 10.40 -4.49 -11.50
CA ARG A 112 10.84 -5.86 -11.19
C ARG A 112 12.30 -5.91 -10.73
N GLU A 113 13.19 -5.18 -11.39
CA GLU A 113 14.60 -5.03 -10.98
C GLU A 113 14.71 -4.46 -9.57
N ASN A 114 13.92 -3.43 -9.28
CA ASN A 114 13.85 -2.85 -7.92
C ASN A 114 13.35 -3.87 -6.88
N CYS A 115 12.41 -4.74 -7.25
CA CYS A 115 11.94 -5.82 -6.38
C CYS A 115 13.02 -6.88 -6.10
N ILE A 116 13.86 -7.20 -7.10
CA ILE A 116 14.95 -8.18 -7.01
C ILE A 116 16.11 -7.62 -6.19
N HIS A 117 16.62 -6.47 -6.59
CA HIS A 117 17.87 -5.91 -6.06
C HIS A 117 17.66 -5.00 -4.85
N GLY A 118 16.42 -4.59 -4.59
CA GLY A 118 16.09 -3.55 -3.63
C GLY A 118 16.46 -2.14 -4.14
N SER A 119 15.94 -1.15 -3.47
CA SER A 119 16.33 0.24 -3.72
C SER A 119 16.71 0.89 -2.37
N PRO A 120 17.72 1.75 -2.34
CA PRO A 120 18.04 2.52 -1.13
C PRO A 120 16.88 3.39 -0.64
N THR A 121 15.97 3.74 -1.53
CA THR A 121 14.78 4.56 -1.24
C THR A 121 13.53 3.73 -0.91
N LYS A 122 13.59 2.39 -1.07
CA LYS A 122 12.46 1.52 -0.82
C LYS A 122 12.11 1.46 0.65
N THR A 123 10.89 1.81 0.98
CA THR A 123 10.39 1.72 2.35
C THR A 123 10.16 0.27 2.78
N ALA A 124 10.26 -0.01 4.08
CA ALA A 124 9.91 -1.33 4.62
C ALA A 124 8.47 -1.73 4.26
N TRP A 125 7.55 -0.76 4.24
CA TRP A 125 6.16 -0.96 3.83
C TRP A 125 6.05 -1.44 2.37
N ALA A 126 6.74 -0.80 1.42
CA ALA A 126 6.73 -1.23 0.02
C ALA A 126 7.23 -2.68 -0.13
N ALA A 127 8.25 -3.06 0.65
CA ALA A 127 8.75 -4.43 0.65
C ALA A 127 7.73 -5.43 1.22
N CYS A 128 6.93 -5.04 2.22
CA CYS A 128 5.84 -5.87 2.75
C CYS A 128 4.75 -6.09 1.70
N ILE A 129 4.26 -5.02 1.07
CA ILE A 129 3.23 -5.12 0.01
C ILE A 129 3.65 -6.02 -1.14
N GLU A 130 4.91 -5.96 -1.57
CA GLU A 130 5.41 -6.86 -2.62
C GLU A 130 5.39 -8.33 -2.18
N TYR A 131 5.68 -8.60 -0.93
CA TYR A 131 5.61 -9.96 -0.39
C TYR A 131 4.16 -10.45 -0.31
N GLU A 132 3.25 -9.59 0.13
CA GLU A 132 1.81 -9.88 0.15
C GLU A 132 1.29 -10.19 -1.27
N ARG A 133 1.68 -9.39 -2.27
CA ARG A 133 1.35 -9.62 -3.69
C ARG A 133 1.88 -10.98 -4.18
N TYR A 134 3.12 -11.32 -3.84
CA TYR A 134 3.70 -12.61 -4.19
C TYR A 134 2.96 -13.78 -3.54
N ILE A 135 2.62 -13.67 -2.26
CA ILE A 135 1.85 -14.70 -1.56
C ILE A 135 0.43 -14.80 -2.11
N GLY A 136 -0.22 -13.66 -2.38
CA GLY A 136 -1.54 -13.61 -3.02
C GLY A 136 -1.54 -14.29 -4.39
N TYR A 137 -0.56 -13.98 -5.25
CA TYR A 137 -0.36 -14.66 -6.53
C TYR A 137 -0.31 -16.19 -6.35
N ARG A 138 0.45 -16.70 -5.38
CA ARG A 138 0.56 -18.13 -5.12
C ARG A 138 -0.77 -18.76 -4.70
N TYR A 139 -1.59 -18.05 -3.93
CA TYR A 139 -2.94 -18.51 -3.58
C TYR A 139 -3.87 -18.50 -4.80
N GLU A 140 -3.86 -17.44 -5.60
CA GLU A 140 -4.66 -17.33 -6.81
C GLU A 140 -4.32 -18.44 -7.82
N GLN A 141 -3.01 -18.77 -8.00
CA GLN A 141 -2.58 -19.89 -8.83
C GLN A 141 -3.07 -21.26 -8.32
N ASN A 142 -3.43 -21.36 -7.04
CA ASN A 142 -4.03 -22.55 -6.44
C ASN A 142 -5.58 -22.49 -6.41
N GLY A 143 -6.18 -21.56 -7.13
CA GLY A 143 -7.63 -21.41 -7.28
C GLY A 143 -8.33 -20.76 -6.08
N PHE A 144 -7.61 -20.00 -5.26
CA PHE A 144 -8.23 -19.15 -4.24
C PHE A 144 -8.64 -17.81 -4.83
N SER A 145 -9.80 -17.31 -4.42
CA SER A 145 -10.11 -15.87 -4.55
C SER A 145 -9.39 -15.12 -3.43
N VAL A 146 -8.62 -14.09 -3.77
CA VAL A 146 -7.76 -13.36 -2.82
C VAL A 146 -8.17 -11.90 -2.72
N ARG A 147 -8.36 -11.42 -1.48
CA ARG A 147 -8.50 -9.99 -1.17
C ARG A 147 -7.24 -9.49 -0.46
N TYR A 148 -6.64 -8.44 -0.99
CA TYR A 148 -5.38 -7.85 -0.52
C TYR A 148 -5.67 -6.74 0.51
N THR A 149 -6.02 -7.11 1.74
CA THR A 149 -6.45 -6.18 2.79
C THR A 149 -5.31 -5.31 3.30
N GLY A 150 -4.09 -5.82 3.40
CA GLY A 150 -2.91 -5.04 3.79
C GLY A 150 -2.62 -3.88 2.85
N ALA A 151 -2.81 -4.09 1.54
CA ALA A 151 -2.60 -3.05 0.53
C ALA A 151 -3.78 -2.08 0.38
N THR A 152 -5.02 -2.52 0.67
CA THR A 152 -6.24 -1.72 0.42
C THR A 152 -6.81 -1.04 1.64
N ASP A 153 -6.73 -1.66 2.82
CA ASP A 153 -7.42 -1.22 4.03
C ASP A 153 -6.46 -0.47 4.99
N GLY A 154 -5.16 -0.51 4.73
CA GLY A 154 -4.12 0.11 5.55
C GLY A 154 -4.21 -0.33 7.01
N LEU A 155 -4.19 0.59 7.98
CA LEU A 155 -4.31 0.27 9.41
C LEU A 155 -5.65 -0.38 9.80
N GLY A 156 -6.65 -0.34 8.92
CA GLY A 156 -7.94 -1.01 9.10
C GLY A 156 -7.90 -2.51 8.88
N ASP A 157 -6.81 -3.04 8.32
CA ASP A 157 -6.61 -4.47 8.06
C ASP A 157 -6.50 -5.30 9.35
N LEU A 158 -6.16 -4.67 10.48
CA LEU A 158 -5.94 -5.29 11.79
C LEU A 158 -4.84 -6.37 11.77
N GLY A 159 -3.90 -6.30 10.80
CA GLY A 159 -2.85 -7.29 10.58
C GLY A 159 -3.31 -8.50 9.77
N ARG A 160 -4.41 -8.38 9.03
CA ARG A 160 -4.83 -9.33 7.99
C ARG A 160 -4.31 -8.81 6.66
N ASP A 161 -3.25 -9.36 6.16
CA ASP A 161 -2.65 -8.89 4.92
C ASP A 161 -3.43 -9.43 3.70
N LEU A 162 -3.88 -10.69 3.78
CA LEU A 162 -4.71 -11.31 2.75
C LEU A 162 -5.89 -12.08 3.37
N ILE A 163 -7.02 -12.09 2.66
CA ILE A 163 -8.11 -13.04 2.90
C ILE A 163 -8.25 -13.89 1.64
N ALA A 164 -7.97 -15.20 1.77
CA ALA A 164 -8.02 -16.14 0.65
C ALA A 164 -9.16 -17.15 0.85
N GLN A 165 -10.05 -17.26 -0.14
CA GLN A 165 -11.25 -18.09 -0.05
C GLN A 165 -11.28 -19.16 -1.15
N LYS A 166 -11.57 -20.39 -0.76
CA LYS A 166 -11.77 -21.52 -1.70
C LYS A 166 -12.66 -22.58 -1.07
N GLU A 167 -13.66 -23.05 -1.81
CA GLU A 167 -14.49 -24.21 -1.42
C GLU A 167 -15.07 -24.10 0.01
N GLY A 168 -15.58 -22.90 0.38
CA GLY A 168 -16.19 -22.63 1.70
C GLY A 168 -15.21 -22.47 2.84
N ARG A 169 -13.89 -22.52 2.60
CA ARG A 169 -12.85 -22.23 3.59
C ARG A 169 -12.30 -20.82 3.38
N THR A 170 -12.11 -20.11 4.48
CA THR A 170 -11.54 -18.77 4.50
C THR A 170 -10.21 -18.80 5.27
N LEU A 171 -9.13 -18.39 4.60
CA LEU A 171 -7.82 -18.24 5.22
C LEU A 171 -7.58 -16.77 5.57
N ILE A 172 -7.30 -16.50 6.84
CA ILE A 172 -6.88 -15.19 7.33
C ILE A 172 -5.35 -15.21 7.39
N VAL A 173 -4.71 -14.53 6.45
CA VAL A 173 -3.28 -14.62 6.23
C VAL A 173 -2.57 -13.38 6.72
N GLN A 174 -1.52 -13.57 7.53
CA GLN A 174 -0.56 -12.53 7.87
C GLN A 174 0.80 -12.86 7.23
N CYS A 175 1.40 -11.87 6.57
CA CYS A 175 2.68 -11.99 5.87
C CYS A 175 3.76 -11.17 6.60
N LYS A 176 4.95 -11.73 6.79
CA LYS A 176 6.10 -11.01 7.37
C LYS A 176 7.34 -11.21 6.50
N ARG A 177 7.71 -10.16 5.76
CA ARG A 177 8.97 -10.12 5.01
C ARG A 177 10.08 -9.56 5.89
N TRP A 178 10.78 -10.44 6.59
CA TRP A 178 11.92 -10.10 7.42
C TRP A 178 13.21 -10.66 6.84
N ASN A 179 14.32 -10.03 7.24
CA ASN A 179 15.64 -10.59 6.92
C ASN A 179 15.77 -12.01 7.51
N ALA A 180 16.30 -12.94 6.74
CA ALA A 180 16.43 -14.35 7.12
C ALA A 180 17.22 -14.59 8.43
N HIS A 181 18.04 -13.62 8.87
CA HIS A 181 18.75 -13.68 10.14
C HIS A 181 17.91 -13.29 11.36
N LYS A 182 16.72 -12.74 11.15
CA LYS A 182 15.80 -12.40 12.24
C LYS A 182 14.94 -13.60 12.59
N THR A 183 14.51 -13.64 13.84
CA THR A 183 13.59 -14.69 14.35
C THR A 183 12.23 -14.05 14.64
N ILE A 184 11.16 -14.69 14.17
CA ILE A 184 9.80 -14.28 14.46
C ILE A 184 9.41 -14.71 15.86
N HIS A 185 8.96 -13.77 16.70
CA HIS A 185 8.55 -14.03 18.07
C HIS A 185 7.03 -14.22 18.19
N GLU A 186 6.60 -14.81 19.29
CA GLU A 186 5.23 -15.21 19.61
C GLU A 186 4.19 -14.08 19.55
N LYS A 187 4.60 -12.83 19.79
CA LYS A 187 3.70 -11.67 19.73
C LYS A 187 2.95 -11.54 18.39
N HIS A 188 3.58 -11.95 17.28
CA HIS A 188 2.94 -11.93 15.96
C HIS A 188 1.85 -13.00 15.83
N ILE A 189 2.09 -14.15 16.45
CA ILE A 189 1.10 -15.23 16.51
C ILE A 189 -0.10 -14.81 17.37
N PHE A 190 0.15 -14.18 18.53
CA PHE A 190 -0.92 -13.63 19.38
C PHE A 190 -1.73 -12.55 18.67
N GLN A 191 -1.07 -11.69 17.90
CA GLN A 191 -1.73 -10.68 17.09
C GLN A 191 -2.66 -11.33 16.05
N LEU A 192 -2.14 -12.27 15.25
CA LEU A 192 -2.94 -12.97 14.25
C LEU A 192 -4.11 -13.73 14.89
N TYR A 193 -3.89 -14.38 16.05
CA TYR A 193 -4.96 -15.06 16.77
C TYR A 193 -6.08 -14.10 17.16
N GLY A 194 -5.76 -12.95 17.76
CA GLY A 194 -6.78 -11.95 18.12
C GLY A 194 -7.56 -11.46 16.91
N THR A 195 -6.88 -11.24 15.78
CA THR A 195 -7.49 -10.85 14.52
C THR A 195 -8.37 -11.95 13.93
N LEU A 196 -7.94 -13.19 13.99
CA LEU A 196 -8.69 -14.37 13.55
C LEU A 196 -9.98 -14.54 14.35
N GLU A 197 -9.92 -14.43 15.69
CA GLU A 197 -11.10 -14.54 16.53
C GLU A 197 -12.10 -13.40 16.30
N LYS A 198 -11.60 -12.17 16.07
CA LYS A 198 -12.45 -11.06 15.65
C LYS A 198 -13.16 -11.35 14.33
N TYR A 199 -12.44 -11.88 13.35
CA TYR A 199 -13.02 -12.24 12.05
C TYR A 199 -14.08 -13.35 12.19
N ARG A 200 -13.81 -14.39 12.98
CA ARG A 200 -14.75 -15.48 13.27
C ARG A 200 -16.03 -14.97 13.95
N PHE A 201 -15.90 -14.02 14.87
CA PHE A 201 -17.05 -13.39 15.51
C PHE A 201 -17.90 -12.58 14.52
N GLU A 202 -17.29 -11.90 13.56
CA GLU A 202 -17.97 -11.13 12.52
C GLU A 202 -18.58 -12.02 11.43
N HIS A 203 -18.01 -13.23 11.22
CA HIS A 203 -18.39 -14.17 10.16
C HIS A 203 -18.65 -15.59 10.73
N PRO A 204 -19.65 -15.76 11.59
CA PRO A 204 -19.84 -17.01 12.37
C PRO A 204 -20.21 -18.24 11.48
N GLN A 205 -20.55 -18.03 10.22
CA GLN A 205 -20.88 -19.10 9.29
C GLN A 205 -19.68 -19.56 8.43
N GLU A 206 -18.55 -18.85 8.52
CA GLU A 206 -17.35 -19.16 7.73
C GLU A 206 -16.39 -20.05 8.51
N GLN A 207 -15.86 -21.08 7.82
CA GLN A 207 -14.76 -21.86 8.38
C GLN A 207 -13.43 -21.10 8.18
N CYS A 208 -13.00 -20.40 9.24
CA CYS A 208 -11.82 -19.54 9.20
C CYS A 208 -10.60 -20.21 9.80
N ILE A 209 -9.47 -20.16 9.09
CA ILE A 209 -8.17 -20.69 9.49
C ILE A 209 -7.15 -19.55 9.47
N GLY A 210 -6.39 -19.39 10.55
CA GLY A 210 -5.26 -18.45 10.60
C GLY A 210 -4.03 -19.04 9.93
N VAL A 211 -3.37 -18.26 9.07
CA VAL A 211 -2.15 -18.67 8.40
C VAL A 211 -1.09 -17.58 8.54
N PHE A 212 0.04 -17.93 9.15
CA PHE A 212 1.16 -17.02 9.30
C PHE A 212 2.28 -17.41 8.31
N ILE A 213 2.62 -16.49 7.42
CA ILE A 213 3.64 -16.72 6.38
C ILE A 213 4.77 -15.72 6.56
N SER A 214 6.00 -16.22 6.60
CA SER A 214 7.18 -15.37 6.81
C SER A 214 8.35 -15.77 5.91
N THR A 215 9.29 -14.85 5.72
CA THR A 215 10.59 -15.13 5.09
C THR A 215 11.64 -15.59 6.09
N ALA A 216 11.35 -15.52 7.40
CA ALA A 216 12.26 -15.88 8.49
C ALA A 216 11.63 -16.95 9.38
N GLU A 217 12.46 -17.70 10.08
CA GLU A 217 12.04 -18.78 10.99
C GLU A 217 11.35 -18.24 12.25
N LEU A 218 10.38 -19.00 12.75
CA LEU A 218 9.74 -18.74 14.02
C LEU A 218 10.60 -19.24 15.18
N SER A 219 10.58 -18.51 16.29
CA SER A 219 11.15 -18.98 17.55
C SER A 219 10.44 -20.25 18.05
N PRO A 220 11.07 -21.07 18.90
CA PRO A 220 10.39 -22.22 19.50
C PRO A 220 9.09 -21.84 20.20
N ILE A 221 9.08 -20.74 20.96
CA ILE A 221 7.89 -20.23 21.65
C ILE A 221 6.80 -19.78 20.64
N ALA A 222 7.19 -19.17 19.53
CA ALA A 222 6.23 -18.80 18.49
C ALA A 222 5.63 -20.03 17.80
N LYS A 223 6.42 -21.09 17.58
CA LYS A 223 5.92 -22.37 17.04
C LYS A 223 4.94 -23.04 18.02
N ASP A 224 5.27 -23.06 19.31
CA ASP A 224 4.39 -23.60 20.35
C ASP A 224 3.08 -22.81 20.44
N ALA A 225 3.15 -21.48 20.39
CA ALA A 225 1.96 -20.62 20.36
C ALA A 225 1.10 -20.87 19.11
N ALA A 226 1.72 -21.01 17.93
CA ALA A 226 1.00 -21.30 16.71
C ALA A 226 0.27 -22.65 16.78
N ASN A 227 0.93 -23.68 17.29
CA ASN A 227 0.32 -24.99 17.50
C ASN A 227 -0.85 -24.92 18.50
N PHE A 228 -0.68 -24.19 19.61
CA PHE A 228 -1.73 -24.03 20.63
C PHE A 228 -2.98 -23.33 20.08
N PHE A 229 -2.81 -22.32 19.21
CA PHE A 229 -3.90 -21.58 18.60
C PHE A 229 -4.39 -22.14 17.27
N GLU A 230 -3.89 -23.27 16.84
CA GLU A 230 -4.21 -23.90 15.56
C GLU A 230 -3.97 -22.95 14.35
N ILE A 231 -2.88 -22.18 14.42
CA ILE A 231 -2.45 -21.28 13.34
C ILE A 231 -1.45 -22.04 12.46
N GLU A 232 -1.76 -22.16 11.17
CA GLU A 232 -0.81 -22.69 10.21
C GLU A 232 0.38 -21.75 10.04
N THR A 233 1.60 -22.29 10.04
CA THR A 233 2.81 -21.48 9.81
C THR A 233 3.57 -21.98 8.59
N ARG A 234 4.08 -21.05 7.76
CA ARG A 234 4.86 -21.38 6.57
C ARG A 234 6.03 -20.41 6.43
N VAL A 235 7.22 -20.94 6.15
CA VAL A 235 8.37 -20.12 5.77
C VAL A 235 8.52 -20.18 4.26
N ILE A 236 8.28 -19.05 3.61
CA ILE A 236 8.28 -18.93 2.14
C ILE A 236 9.24 -17.80 1.77
N PRO A 237 10.39 -18.09 1.16
CA PRO A 237 11.27 -17.04 0.63
C PRO A 237 10.54 -16.19 -0.41
N TYR A 238 10.85 -14.89 -0.43
CA TYR A 238 10.36 -14.00 -1.47
C TYR A 238 11.08 -14.26 -2.79
N SER A 239 10.34 -14.29 -3.88
CA SER A 239 10.88 -14.24 -5.23
C SER A 239 10.13 -13.16 -6.02
N ALA A 240 10.86 -12.34 -6.77
CA ALA A 240 10.29 -11.41 -7.74
C ALA A 240 10.12 -12.06 -9.14
N GLU A 241 10.51 -13.32 -9.27
CA GLU A 241 10.41 -14.11 -10.51
C GLU A 241 9.02 -14.72 -10.63
N TYR A 242 7.99 -13.87 -10.74
CA TYR A 242 6.63 -14.28 -11.03
C TYR A 242 5.97 -13.27 -11.98
N PRO A 243 4.95 -13.67 -12.76
CA PRO A 243 4.20 -12.75 -13.59
C PRO A 243 3.52 -11.68 -12.73
N MET A 244 3.75 -10.40 -13.08
CA MET A 244 3.25 -9.27 -12.28
C MET A 244 2.15 -8.47 -12.98
N ILE A 245 1.75 -8.85 -14.18
CA ILE A 245 0.64 -8.20 -14.90
C ILE A 245 -0.63 -8.97 -14.58
N LYS A 246 -1.59 -8.32 -13.93
CA LYS A 246 -2.92 -8.88 -13.67
C LYS A 246 -3.84 -8.63 -14.85
N CYS A 247 -4.38 -9.67 -15.45
CA CYS A 247 -5.29 -9.64 -16.58
C CYS A 247 -6.67 -10.11 -16.13
N ASN A 248 -7.59 -9.20 -15.87
CA ASN A 248 -8.94 -9.51 -15.39
C ASN A 248 -10.03 -9.20 -16.42
N ILE A 249 -11.20 -9.78 -16.23
CA ILE A 249 -12.40 -9.55 -17.02
C ILE A 249 -13.40 -8.78 -16.16
N ALA A 250 -13.64 -7.53 -16.51
CA ALA A 250 -14.58 -6.68 -15.81
C ALA A 250 -16.04 -7.19 -15.93
N ALA A 251 -16.93 -6.74 -15.07
CA ALA A 251 -18.33 -7.16 -15.06
C ALA A 251 -19.08 -6.93 -16.40
N ASN A 252 -18.63 -5.93 -17.18
CA ASN A 252 -19.16 -5.66 -18.53
C ASN A 252 -18.49 -6.52 -19.64
N GLY A 253 -17.64 -7.47 -19.28
CA GLY A 253 -16.92 -8.35 -20.22
C GLY A 253 -15.63 -7.76 -20.80
N GLU A 254 -15.26 -6.52 -20.45
CA GLU A 254 -13.99 -5.93 -20.91
C GLU A 254 -12.79 -6.66 -20.33
N ARG A 255 -11.81 -6.97 -21.17
CA ARG A 255 -10.54 -7.59 -20.81
C ARG A 255 -9.52 -6.48 -20.50
N ILE A 256 -9.05 -6.42 -19.26
CA ILE A 256 -8.22 -5.31 -18.78
C ILE A 256 -6.95 -5.87 -18.13
N TYR A 257 -5.78 -5.29 -18.44
CA TYR A 257 -4.57 -5.60 -17.70
C TYR A 257 -4.14 -4.44 -16.79
N HIS A 258 -3.59 -4.80 -15.64
CA HIS A 258 -3.10 -3.91 -14.59
C HIS A 258 -1.62 -4.17 -14.32
N LEU A 259 -0.87 -3.08 -14.13
CA LEU A 259 0.52 -3.11 -13.71
C LEU A 259 0.64 -2.82 -12.19
N PRO A 260 1.73 -3.28 -11.52
CA PRO A 260 1.90 -3.12 -10.07
C PRO A 260 1.84 -1.67 -9.54
N MET A 261 2.07 -0.66 -10.41
CA MET A 261 1.99 0.76 -10.08
C MET A 261 0.58 1.34 -10.24
N ASP A 262 -0.40 0.56 -10.69
CA ASP A 262 -1.77 1.05 -10.90
C ASP A 262 -2.55 1.11 -9.59
N GLN A 263 -3.37 2.14 -9.44
CA GLN A 263 -4.21 2.36 -8.25
C GLN A 263 -5.15 1.18 -7.93
N GLN A 264 -5.60 0.45 -8.95
CA GLN A 264 -6.54 -0.66 -8.81
C GLN A 264 -5.88 -2.03 -8.71
N TYR A 265 -4.55 -2.11 -8.84
CA TYR A 265 -3.84 -3.38 -8.91
C TYR A 265 -4.15 -4.32 -7.73
N ASP A 266 -4.12 -3.80 -6.51
CA ASP A 266 -4.34 -4.60 -5.30
C ASP A 266 -5.83 -4.85 -5.01
N ARG A 267 -6.74 -4.18 -5.74
CA ARG A 267 -8.19 -4.43 -5.68
C ARG A 267 -8.64 -5.49 -6.67
N VAL A 268 -7.78 -5.86 -7.62
CA VAL A 268 -8.07 -6.88 -8.62
C VAL A 268 -7.58 -8.23 -8.12
N ALA A 269 -8.49 -9.18 -7.92
CA ALA A 269 -8.19 -10.60 -7.77
C ALA A 269 -8.23 -11.28 -9.15
N ILE A 270 -7.44 -12.33 -9.33
CA ILE A 270 -7.42 -13.11 -10.57
C ILE A 270 -8.14 -14.44 -10.36
N GLU A 271 -9.22 -14.61 -11.09
CA GLU A 271 -10.04 -15.82 -11.08
C GLU A 271 -9.80 -16.64 -12.37
N THR A 272 -8.89 -17.58 -12.31
CA THR A 272 -8.44 -18.36 -13.48
C THR A 272 -9.59 -19.13 -14.16
N GLU A 273 -10.60 -19.54 -13.39
CA GLU A 273 -11.79 -20.20 -13.91
C GLU A 273 -12.64 -19.30 -14.83
N LYS A 274 -12.52 -17.98 -14.68
CA LYS A 274 -13.18 -17.00 -15.56
C LYS A 274 -12.37 -16.67 -16.82
N GLY A 275 -11.20 -17.28 -17.01
CA GLY A 275 -10.28 -16.97 -18.09
C GLY A 275 -9.40 -15.73 -17.83
N GLU A 276 -9.31 -15.35 -16.57
CA GLU A 276 -8.37 -14.34 -16.09
C GLU A 276 -7.01 -14.98 -15.86
N CYS A 277 -5.94 -14.19 -15.98
CA CYS A 277 -4.59 -14.72 -15.87
C CYS A 277 -3.57 -13.67 -15.43
N TYR A 278 -2.39 -14.15 -15.14
CA TYR A 278 -1.19 -13.31 -15.04
C TYR A 278 -0.36 -13.45 -16.30
N THR A 279 0.29 -12.37 -16.73
CA THR A 279 1.25 -12.39 -17.84
C THR A 279 2.58 -11.77 -17.43
N GLU A 280 3.66 -12.16 -18.12
CA GLU A 280 5.00 -11.64 -17.86
C GLU A 280 5.28 -10.35 -18.60
N THR A 281 4.67 -10.17 -19.76
CA THR A 281 4.91 -9.02 -20.63
C THR A 281 3.63 -8.32 -21.05
N VAL A 282 3.76 -7.01 -21.31
CA VAL A 282 2.65 -6.19 -21.82
C VAL A 282 2.20 -6.69 -23.19
N ALA A 283 3.14 -7.08 -24.04
CA ALA A 283 2.83 -7.63 -25.37
C ALA A 283 2.01 -8.92 -25.29
N GLU A 284 2.32 -9.80 -24.32
CA GLU A 284 1.54 -11.02 -24.06
C GLU A 284 0.11 -10.68 -23.64
N ALA A 285 -0.07 -9.76 -22.67
CA ALA A 285 -1.39 -9.32 -22.23
C ALA A 285 -2.24 -8.78 -23.40
N GLU A 286 -1.65 -7.94 -24.25
CA GLU A 286 -2.33 -7.38 -25.43
C GLU A 286 -2.63 -8.45 -26.49
N SER A 287 -1.73 -9.42 -26.69
CA SER A 287 -1.96 -10.53 -27.63
C SER A 287 -3.13 -11.42 -27.22
N LEU A 288 -3.38 -11.52 -25.88
CA LEU A 288 -4.53 -12.21 -25.32
C LEU A 288 -5.81 -11.36 -25.34
N GLY A 289 -5.76 -10.16 -25.92
CA GLY A 289 -6.89 -9.27 -26.08
C GLY A 289 -7.20 -8.40 -24.84
N PHE A 290 -6.29 -8.30 -23.87
CA PHE A 290 -6.44 -7.41 -22.74
C PHE A 290 -5.91 -6.02 -23.12
N ARG A 291 -6.71 -4.99 -22.85
CA ARG A 291 -6.29 -3.59 -23.00
C ARG A 291 -5.72 -3.04 -21.70
N ARG A 292 -4.94 -1.98 -21.78
CA ARG A 292 -4.46 -1.24 -20.61
C ARG A 292 -5.61 -0.73 -19.75
N ALA A 293 -5.48 -0.86 -18.42
CA ALA A 293 -6.37 -0.22 -17.46
C ALA A 293 -6.36 1.29 -17.70
N LYS A 294 -7.53 1.91 -17.77
CA LYS A 294 -7.65 3.37 -17.79
C LYS A 294 -7.55 3.89 -16.37
N LYS A 295 -7.08 5.13 -16.21
CA LYS A 295 -7.10 5.82 -14.91
C LYS A 295 -8.53 5.80 -14.37
N TRP A 296 -8.68 5.35 -13.14
CA TRP A 296 -9.99 5.39 -12.48
C TRP A 296 -10.38 6.83 -12.21
N ASN A 297 -11.58 7.23 -12.65
CA ASN A 297 -12.15 8.54 -12.38
C ASN A 297 -13.45 8.35 -11.61
N PRO A 298 -13.56 8.86 -10.36
CA PRO A 298 -14.78 8.74 -9.55
C PRO A 298 -16.01 9.30 -10.23
N ASP A 299 -15.87 10.31 -11.10
CA ASP A 299 -16.98 10.92 -11.82
C ASP A 299 -17.63 9.99 -12.86
N ASN A 300 -16.98 8.93 -13.29
CA ASN A 300 -17.54 7.95 -14.24
C ASN A 300 -18.50 6.94 -13.58
N GLN A 301 -18.47 6.72 -12.27
CA GLN A 301 -19.46 5.89 -11.58
C GLN A 301 -20.88 6.50 -11.65
N ASN A 302 -20.99 7.83 -11.58
CA ASN A 302 -22.27 8.53 -11.66
C ASN A 302 -22.91 8.56 -13.06
N ARG A 303 -22.19 8.15 -14.11
CA ARG A 303 -22.77 8.05 -15.48
C ARG A 303 -23.42 6.69 -15.73
N GLY A 304 -22.82 5.60 -15.24
CA GLY A 304 -23.38 4.24 -15.40
C GLY A 304 -24.72 4.06 -14.68
N ASP A 305 -24.90 4.63 -13.48
CA ASP A 305 -26.15 4.55 -12.74
C ASP A 305 -27.28 5.45 -13.30
N ARG A 306 -26.94 6.54 -14.00
CA ARG A 306 -27.95 7.38 -14.67
C ARG A 306 -28.49 6.76 -15.95
N ASP A 307 -27.66 6.07 -16.71
CA ASP A 307 -28.07 5.41 -17.95
C ASP A 307 -28.89 4.14 -17.67
N ALA A 308 -28.66 3.45 -16.55
CA ALA A 308 -29.45 2.31 -16.11
C ALA A 308 -30.88 2.71 -15.64
N HIS A 309 -31.06 3.92 -15.11
CA HIS A 309 -32.37 4.44 -14.71
C HIS A 309 -33.21 4.99 -15.88
N LEU A 310 -32.57 5.37 -17.00
CA LEU A 310 -33.27 5.89 -18.19
C LEU A 310 -33.75 4.80 -19.16
N GLN A 311 -33.28 3.55 -19.00
CA GLN A 311 -33.74 2.40 -19.81
C GLN A 311 -34.91 1.62 -19.18
N ASN A 312 -35.36 1.99 -17.98
CA ASN A 312 -36.48 1.36 -17.26
C ASN A 312 -37.68 2.33 -17.06
N GLN A 313 -37.81 3.36 -17.87
CA GLN A 313 -39.04 4.17 -18.04
C GLN A 313 -39.50 4.04 -19.53
#